data_909df28d0dfbab5724930b3393dc1c28
#
_entry.id   909df28d0dfbab5724930b3393dc1c28
#
_cell.length_a   1.000
_cell.length_b   1.000
_cell.length_c   1.000
_cell.angle_alpha   90.00
_cell.angle_beta   90.00
_cell.angle_gamma   90.00
#
_symmetry.space_group_name_H-M   'P 1'
#
loop_
_entity.id
_entity.type
_entity.pdbx_description
1 polymer ?
#
loop_
_entity_poly.entity_id
_entity_poly.type
_entity_poly.pdbx_seq_one_letter_code
_entity_poly.pdbx_strand_id
1 'polypeptide(L)'
;MSFLELKSVEVYYDDVPAIRGVSLKIEKGELVSIIGANGAGKTTTLNTISGLLQPRPGEIWFEDKRIDTLPAHRVADRGIVQIPEGRRLFPLMTVLENLKIGAYSPCAKGDYRRTLQDVFNLLPLLKERRNQIAHTLSGGEQQMLAIGRGLMGKPRLLMLDEPSLGLAPILVRAVFETVKKIKSQGTTVLLVEQNVRHSLELAHRGYVMENGRITLEGTGLEVLNNSHVKSAYLGI
;
A
#
# COMPACT_ATOMS: atom_id res chain seq x y z
N MET A 1 -11.57 -14.06 12.67
CA MET A 1 -11.12 -12.73 13.10
C MET A 1 -10.38 -12.10 11.95
N SER A 2 -10.63 -10.82 11.62
CA SER A 2 -10.01 -10.13 10.50
C SER A 2 -8.49 -9.93 10.73
N PHE A 3 -7.72 -9.92 9.65
CA PHE A 3 -6.27 -9.72 9.70
C PHE A 3 -5.91 -8.27 10.04
N LEU A 4 -6.63 -7.30 9.43
CA LEU A 4 -6.66 -5.89 9.81
C LEU A 4 -8.11 -5.42 9.95
N GLU A 5 -8.41 -4.65 11.00
CA GLU A 5 -9.73 -4.07 11.21
C GLU A 5 -9.61 -2.63 11.72
N LEU A 6 -10.28 -1.72 11.04
CA LEU A 6 -10.52 -0.35 11.49
C LEU A 6 -11.95 -0.26 12.02
N LYS A 7 -12.13 0.37 13.18
CA LYS A 7 -13.45 0.55 13.83
C LYS A 7 -13.69 2.04 14.08
N SER A 8 -14.61 2.63 13.31
CA SER A 8 -15.03 4.01 13.45
C SER A 8 -13.89 5.01 13.62
N VAL A 9 -12.86 4.86 12.78
CA VAL A 9 -11.63 5.66 12.84
C VAL A 9 -11.94 7.07 12.35
N GLU A 10 -11.57 8.08 13.17
CA GLU A 10 -11.57 9.48 12.79
C GLU A 10 -10.18 10.08 12.92
N VAL A 11 -9.82 10.95 12.00
CA VAL A 11 -8.53 11.64 11.99
C VAL A 11 -8.75 13.10 11.59
N TYR A 12 -8.06 13.96 12.31
CA TYR A 12 -8.12 15.40 12.10
C TYR A 12 -6.72 15.94 11.79
N TYR A 13 -6.65 16.90 10.87
CA TYR A 13 -5.52 17.81 10.72
C TYR A 13 -5.94 19.13 11.38
N ASP A 14 -5.33 19.46 12.49
CA ASP A 14 -5.81 20.49 13.41
C ASP A 14 -7.28 20.22 13.76
N ASP A 15 -8.21 21.07 13.38
CA ASP A 15 -9.65 20.92 13.62
C ASP A 15 -10.43 20.41 12.39
N VAL A 16 -9.71 20.13 11.27
CA VAL A 16 -10.36 19.70 10.03
C VAL A 16 -10.41 18.18 9.95
N PRO A 17 -11.59 17.55 9.92
CA PRO A 17 -11.71 16.11 9.82
C PRO A 17 -11.33 15.61 8.43
N ALA A 18 -10.28 14.79 8.34
CA ALA A 18 -9.82 14.13 7.12
C ALA A 18 -10.41 12.72 6.96
N ILE A 19 -10.65 12.02 8.08
CA ILE A 19 -11.34 10.72 8.14
C ILE A 19 -12.47 10.85 9.16
N ARG A 20 -13.65 10.31 8.80
CA ARG A 20 -14.90 10.52 9.54
C ARG A 20 -15.61 9.19 9.80
N GLY A 21 -15.16 8.44 10.80
CA GLY A 21 -15.77 7.17 11.21
C GLY A 21 -15.54 6.03 10.23
N VAL A 22 -14.34 5.94 9.64
CA VAL A 22 -13.99 4.87 8.71
C VAL A 22 -13.91 3.53 9.43
N SER A 23 -14.65 2.55 8.89
CA SER A 23 -14.57 1.15 9.29
C SER A 23 -14.27 0.31 8.05
N LEU A 24 -13.29 -0.58 8.12
CA LEU A 24 -12.95 -1.52 7.05
C LEU A 24 -12.29 -2.78 7.62
N LYS A 25 -12.30 -3.85 6.84
CA LYS A 25 -11.71 -5.14 7.20
C LYS A 25 -10.88 -5.69 6.06
N ILE A 26 -9.78 -6.34 6.40
CA ILE A 26 -8.92 -7.06 5.47
C ILE A 26 -8.68 -8.45 6.06
N GLU A 27 -8.89 -9.49 5.26
CA GLU A 27 -8.57 -10.86 5.64
C GLU A 27 -7.14 -11.22 5.22
N LYS A 28 -6.55 -12.20 5.86
CA LYS A 28 -5.18 -12.63 5.57
C LYS A 28 -5.07 -13.16 4.13
N GLY A 29 -4.07 -12.69 3.39
CA GLY A 29 -3.85 -13.05 1.97
C GLY A 29 -4.80 -12.36 1.00
N GLU A 30 -5.67 -11.47 1.48
CA GLU A 30 -6.57 -10.68 0.64
C GLU A 30 -5.82 -9.51 -0.04
N LEU A 31 -6.22 -9.15 -1.24
CA LEU A 31 -5.92 -7.87 -1.85
C LEU A 31 -7.17 -7.01 -1.76
N VAL A 32 -7.07 -5.94 -1.01
CA VAL A 32 -8.14 -4.95 -0.83
C VAL A 32 -7.74 -3.66 -1.52
N SER A 33 -8.68 -3.04 -2.24
CA SER A 33 -8.49 -1.74 -2.85
C SER A 33 -9.37 -0.68 -2.21
N ILE A 34 -8.80 0.48 -1.88
CA ILE A 34 -9.53 1.69 -1.54
C ILE A 34 -9.42 2.63 -2.73
N ILE A 35 -10.55 2.97 -3.33
CA ILE A 35 -10.64 3.93 -4.43
C ILE A 35 -11.33 5.21 -3.96
N GLY A 36 -11.07 6.31 -4.66
CA GLY A 36 -11.68 7.61 -4.36
C GLY A 36 -10.91 8.75 -5.00
N ALA A 37 -11.53 9.91 -5.08
CA ALA A 37 -10.91 11.13 -5.60
C ALA A 37 -9.72 11.60 -4.74
N ASN A 38 -8.92 12.55 -5.26
CA ASN A 38 -7.90 13.22 -4.47
C ASN A 38 -8.56 13.98 -3.30
N GLY A 39 -7.93 13.88 -2.13
CA GLY A 39 -8.48 14.46 -0.91
C GLY A 39 -9.60 13.64 -0.24
N ALA A 40 -9.97 12.45 -0.76
CA ALA A 40 -10.98 11.61 -0.14
C ALA A 40 -10.59 11.02 1.22
N GLY A 41 -9.28 11.07 1.60
CA GLY A 41 -8.78 10.53 2.86
C GLY A 41 -7.97 9.23 2.73
N LYS A 42 -7.71 8.76 1.49
CA LYS A 42 -7.02 7.48 1.22
C LYS A 42 -5.64 7.40 1.86
N THR A 43 -4.74 8.32 1.52
CA THR A 43 -3.39 8.43 2.12
C THR A 43 -3.44 8.61 3.63
N THR A 44 -4.40 9.40 4.12
CA THR A 44 -4.61 9.59 5.57
C THR A 44 -4.94 8.26 6.25
N THR A 45 -5.78 7.42 5.61
CA THR A 45 -6.09 6.07 6.11
C THR A 45 -4.83 5.20 6.21
N LEU A 46 -3.98 5.18 5.17
CA LEU A 46 -2.71 4.44 5.22
C LEU A 46 -1.76 4.97 6.30
N ASN A 47 -1.64 6.30 6.42
CA ASN A 47 -0.80 6.93 7.44
C ASN A 47 -1.29 6.63 8.86
N THR A 48 -2.60 6.47 9.04
CA THR A 48 -3.17 6.10 10.34
C THR A 48 -2.90 4.63 10.67
N ILE A 49 -3.04 3.72 9.70
CA ILE A 49 -2.71 2.31 9.87
C ILE A 49 -1.22 2.14 10.19
N SER A 50 -0.34 2.90 9.55
CA SER A 50 1.12 2.83 9.79
C SER A 50 1.58 3.53 11.06
N GLY A 51 0.68 4.17 11.83
CA GLY A 51 1.00 4.85 13.07
C GLY A 51 1.70 6.20 12.90
N LEU A 52 1.68 6.77 11.68
CA LEU A 52 2.15 8.13 11.39
C LEU A 52 1.13 9.18 11.84
N LEU A 53 -0.15 8.81 11.87
CA LEU A 53 -1.24 9.59 12.42
C LEU A 53 -1.99 8.76 13.44
N GLN A 54 -2.52 9.41 14.48
CA GLN A 54 -3.30 8.73 15.51
C GLN A 54 -4.79 9.04 15.35
N PRO A 55 -5.67 8.02 15.42
CA PRO A 55 -7.11 8.26 15.38
C PRO A 55 -7.62 8.93 16.66
N ARG A 56 -8.67 9.75 16.52
CA ARG A 56 -9.37 10.42 17.62
C ARG A 56 -10.83 10.70 17.24
N PRO A 57 -11.80 9.79 17.52
CA PRO A 57 -11.71 8.44 18.10
C PRO A 57 -11.41 7.35 17.09
N GLY A 58 -11.51 6.10 17.54
CA GLY A 58 -11.43 4.89 16.74
C GLY A 58 -10.39 3.91 17.24
N GLU A 59 -10.43 2.72 16.66
CA GLU A 59 -9.51 1.64 17.00
C GLU A 59 -8.99 0.96 15.73
N ILE A 60 -7.73 0.53 15.78
CA ILE A 60 -7.11 -0.26 14.71
C ILE A 60 -6.55 -1.54 15.31
N TRP A 61 -7.02 -2.66 14.77
CA TRP A 61 -6.63 -3.99 15.20
C TRP A 61 -5.87 -4.70 14.08
N PHE A 62 -4.73 -5.26 14.39
CA PHE A 62 -3.91 -6.08 13.50
C PHE A 62 -3.58 -7.39 14.18
N GLU A 63 -4.07 -8.52 13.61
CA GLU A 63 -3.93 -9.87 14.18
C GLU A 63 -4.31 -9.90 15.66
N ASP A 64 -5.53 -9.47 15.94
CA ASP A 64 -6.15 -9.43 17.28
C ASP A 64 -5.39 -8.56 18.31
N LYS A 65 -4.48 -7.70 17.85
CA LYS A 65 -3.75 -6.76 18.69
C LYS A 65 -4.05 -5.33 18.28
N ARG A 66 -4.37 -4.51 19.24
CA ARG A 66 -4.58 -3.09 19.03
C ARG A 66 -3.26 -2.39 18.67
N ILE A 67 -3.26 -1.59 17.61
CA ILE A 67 -2.05 -0.93 17.09
C ILE A 67 -2.15 0.60 16.99
N ASP A 68 -3.33 1.19 17.11
CA ASP A 68 -3.56 2.65 16.99
C ASP A 68 -2.81 3.48 18.04
N THR A 69 -2.41 2.85 19.14
CA THR A 69 -1.63 3.51 20.21
C THR A 69 -0.12 3.33 20.04
N LEU A 70 0.31 2.58 19.03
CA LEU A 70 1.73 2.29 18.82
C LEU A 70 2.39 3.37 17.95
N PRO A 71 3.65 3.73 18.22
CA PRO A 71 4.43 4.57 17.32
C PRO A 71 4.76 3.82 16.02
N ALA A 72 4.94 4.54 14.90
CA ALA A 72 5.10 4.00 13.56
C ALA A 72 6.19 2.90 13.45
N HIS A 73 7.34 3.05 14.12
CA HIS A 73 8.39 2.04 14.09
C HIS A 73 7.94 0.70 14.71
N ARG A 74 7.09 0.72 15.76
CA ARG A 74 6.51 -0.49 16.35
C ARG A 74 5.46 -1.13 15.48
N VAL A 75 4.71 -0.32 14.73
CA VAL A 75 3.78 -0.82 13.70
C VAL A 75 4.56 -1.52 12.58
N ALA A 76 5.65 -0.91 12.11
CA ALA A 76 6.54 -1.52 11.12
C ALA A 76 7.18 -2.83 11.62
N ASP A 77 7.58 -2.92 12.90
CA ASP A 77 8.12 -4.14 13.50
C ASP A 77 7.09 -5.30 13.51
N ARG A 78 5.79 -5.02 13.40
CA ARG A 78 4.73 -6.03 13.24
C ARG A 78 4.55 -6.54 11.81
N GLY A 79 5.32 -5.99 10.86
CA GLY A 79 5.27 -6.36 9.45
C GLY A 79 4.22 -5.59 8.65
N ILE A 80 3.80 -4.42 9.11
CA ILE A 80 3.01 -3.46 8.32
C ILE A 80 3.99 -2.53 7.62
N VAL A 81 4.06 -2.61 6.29
CA VAL A 81 4.97 -1.82 5.48
C VAL A 81 4.19 -0.96 4.50
N GLN A 82 4.42 0.35 4.53
CA GLN A 82 3.82 1.31 3.62
C GLN A 82 4.84 1.74 2.55
N ILE A 83 4.43 1.70 1.30
CA ILE A 83 5.10 2.34 0.18
C ILE A 83 4.30 3.61 -0.12
N PRO A 84 4.81 4.79 0.28
CA PRO A 84 4.10 6.05 0.13
C PRO A 84 4.10 6.52 -1.32
N GLU A 85 3.19 7.42 -1.64
CA GLU A 85 3.20 8.19 -2.88
C GLU A 85 4.55 8.90 -3.10
N GLY A 86 4.96 9.05 -4.35
CA GLY A 86 6.20 9.72 -4.73
C GLY A 86 7.46 8.89 -4.47
N ARG A 87 7.31 7.54 -4.29
CA ARG A 87 8.40 6.55 -4.21
C ARG A 87 9.34 6.70 -3.01
N ARG A 88 9.64 7.93 -2.57
CA ARG A 88 10.47 8.28 -1.41
C ARG A 88 11.78 7.47 -1.34
N LEU A 89 12.47 7.36 -2.49
CA LEU A 89 13.79 6.71 -2.57
C LEU A 89 14.89 7.58 -1.95
N PHE A 90 16.03 6.97 -1.65
CA PHE A 90 17.28 7.66 -1.36
C PHE A 90 18.00 7.91 -2.68
N PRO A 91 17.92 9.12 -3.27
CA PRO A 91 18.24 9.35 -4.67
C PRO A 91 19.72 9.18 -4.99
N LEU A 92 20.61 9.46 -4.04
CA LEU A 92 22.06 9.37 -4.19
C LEU A 92 22.63 7.98 -3.84
N MET A 93 21.80 7.08 -3.34
CA MET A 93 22.18 5.71 -3.06
C MET A 93 21.93 4.81 -4.28
N THR A 94 22.68 3.74 -4.36
CA THR A 94 22.49 2.69 -5.36
C THR A 94 21.18 1.94 -5.13
N VAL A 95 20.72 1.20 -6.14
CA VAL A 95 19.59 0.27 -6.03
C VAL A 95 19.79 -0.69 -4.86
N LEU A 96 20.98 -1.30 -4.75
CA LEU A 96 21.28 -2.27 -3.67
C LEU A 96 21.24 -1.61 -2.29
N GLU A 97 21.73 -0.39 -2.14
CA GLU A 97 21.70 0.33 -0.87
C GLU A 97 20.27 0.72 -0.47
N ASN A 98 19.45 1.17 -1.42
CA ASN A 98 18.02 1.40 -1.18
C ASN A 98 17.32 0.12 -0.69
N LEU A 99 17.59 -1.04 -1.32
CA LEU A 99 17.04 -2.33 -0.89
C LEU A 99 17.52 -2.70 0.52
N LYS A 100 18.80 -2.50 0.84
CA LYS A 100 19.35 -2.79 2.17
C LYS A 100 18.64 -2.02 3.28
N ILE A 101 18.31 -0.75 3.06
CA ILE A 101 17.57 0.07 4.03
C ILE A 101 16.18 -0.53 4.31
N GLY A 102 15.51 -1.12 3.30
CA GLY A 102 14.23 -1.79 3.49
C GLY A 102 14.27 -2.95 4.50
N ALA A 103 15.43 -3.58 4.68
CA ALA A 103 15.62 -4.68 5.63
C ALA A 103 16.00 -4.24 7.06
N TYR A 104 15.69 -3.01 7.45
CA TYR A 104 16.10 -2.47 8.75
C TYR A 104 15.38 -3.11 9.94
N SER A 105 14.14 -3.59 9.77
CA SER A 105 13.36 -4.18 10.86
C SER A 105 14.01 -5.45 11.40
N PRO A 106 13.85 -5.77 12.71
CA PRO A 106 14.39 -6.98 13.31
C PRO A 106 13.94 -8.26 12.59
N CYS A 107 12.68 -8.31 12.13
CA CYS A 107 12.12 -9.46 11.39
C CYS A 107 12.80 -9.68 10.02
N ALA A 108 13.29 -8.62 9.40
CA ALA A 108 13.90 -8.67 8.07
C ALA A 108 15.39 -9.00 8.12
N LYS A 109 16.10 -8.61 9.21
CA LYS A 109 17.57 -8.77 9.32
C LYS A 109 18.03 -10.21 9.26
N GLY A 110 17.32 -11.15 9.88
CA GLY A 110 17.71 -12.56 9.97
C GLY A 110 17.79 -13.27 8.62
N ASP A 111 16.99 -12.86 7.65
CA ASP A 111 16.83 -13.51 6.34
C ASP A 111 17.24 -12.60 5.16
N TYR A 112 18.02 -11.56 5.42
CA TYR A 112 18.38 -10.55 4.43
C TYR A 112 18.77 -11.11 3.06
N ARG A 113 19.70 -12.09 3.03
CA ARG A 113 20.21 -12.65 1.75
C ARG A 113 19.11 -13.36 0.96
N ARG A 114 18.28 -14.13 1.64
CA ARG A 114 17.16 -14.84 1.03
C ARG A 114 16.12 -13.85 0.51
N THR A 115 15.71 -12.89 1.33
CA THR A 115 14.74 -11.85 0.94
C THR A 115 15.24 -11.04 -0.25
N LEU A 116 16.53 -10.67 -0.28
CA LEU A 116 17.13 -9.97 -1.41
C LEU A 116 17.06 -10.82 -2.70
N GLN A 117 17.34 -12.13 -2.60
CA GLN A 117 17.22 -13.02 -3.75
C GLN A 117 15.76 -13.14 -4.23
N ASP A 118 14.79 -13.23 -3.31
CA ASP A 118 13.37 -13.29 -3.63
C ASP A 118 12.92 -11.99 -4.33
N VAL A 119 13.36 -10.83 -3.85
CA VAL A 119 13.13 -9.54 -4.50
C VAL A 119 13.73 -9.47 -5.89
N PHE A 120 14.95 -9.97 -6.10
CA PHE A 120 15.58 -10.02 -7.40
C PHE A 120 14.91 -11.01 -8.36
N ASN A 121 14.38 -12.12 -7.86
CA ASN A 121 13.58 -13.05 -8.67
C ASN A 121 12.26 -12.44 -9.13
N LEU A 122 11.60 -11.67 -8.24
CA LEU A 122 10.36 -10.94 -8.57
C LEU A 122 10.61 -9.76 -9.50
N LEU A 123 11.71 -9.03 -9.29
CA LEU A 123 12.08 -7.80 -9.97
C LEU A 123 13.51 -7.90 -10.55
N PRO A 124 13.72 -8.70 -11.65
CA PRO A 124 15.06 -8.98 -12.20
C PRO A 124 15.85 -7.72 -12.58
N LEU A 125 15.16 -6.69 -13.06
CA LEU A 125 15.75 -5.40 -13.39
C LEU A 125 16.56 -4.81 -12.23
N LEU A 126 16.11 -4.97 -10.98
CA LEU A 126 16.81 -4.44 -9.81
C LEU A 126 18.14 -5.19 -9.56
N LYS A 127 18.22 -6.47 -9.94
CA LYS A 127 19.46 -7.23 -9.89
C LYS A 127 20.48 -6.75 -10.93
N GLU A 128 20.02 -6.54 -12.16
CA GLU A 128 20.86 -6.05 -13.27
C GLU A 128 21.42 -4.66 -12.97
N ARG A 129 20.61 -3.79 -12.37
CA ARG A 129 20.96 -2.40 -12.06
C ARG A 129 21.41 -2.17 -10.62
N ARG A 130 21.77 -3.23 -9.87
CA ARG A 130 22.02 -3.15 -8.42
C ARG A 130 23.04 -2.08 -7.99
N ASN A 131 24.01 -1.77 -8.84
CA ASN A 131 25.06 -0.78 -8.58
C ASN A 131 24.73 0.62 -9.15
N GLN A 132 23.58 0.76 -9.87
CA GLN A 132 23.15 2.02 -10.45
C GLN A 132 22.57 2.92 -9.36
N ILE A 133 22.86 4.24 -9.44
CA ILE A 133 22.34 5.25 -8.51
C ILE A 133 20.84 5.47 -8.79
N ALA A 134 20.02 5.51 -7.73
CA ALA A 134 18.58 5.47 -7.84
C ALA A 134 17.97 6.63 -8.64
N HIS A 135 18.50 7.86 -8.55
CA HIS A 135 17.95 8.99 -9.30
C HIS A 135 18.17 8.87 -10.82
N THR A 136 19.09 8.02 -11.29
CA THR A 136 19.34 7.81 -12.72
C THR A 136 18.41 6.78 -13.36
N LEU A 137 17.57 6.13 -12.55
CA LEU A 137 16.53 5.21 -13.02
C LEU A 137 15.35 5.96 -13.63
N SER A 138 14.68 5.37 -14.61
CA SER A 138 13.40 5.86 -15.11
C SER A 138 12.31 5.84 -14.03
N GLY A 139 11.22 6.59 -14.20
CA GLY A 139 10.14 6.66 -13.23
C GLY A 139 9.53 5.30 -12.86
N GLY A 140 9.37 4.40 -13.84
CA GLY A 140 8.87 3.05 -13.58
C GLY A 140 9.87 2.17 -12.84
N GLU A 141 11.16 2.27 -13.17
CA GLU A 141 12.22 1.55 -12.46
C GLU A 141 12.37 2.00 -11.02
N GLN A 142 12.22 3.31 -10.77
CA GLN A 142 12.18 3.87 -9.43
C GLN A 142 10.97 3.35 -8.64
N GLN A 143 9.81 3.17 -9.29
CA GLN A 143 8.63 2.58 -8.66
C GLN A 143 8.88 1.12 -8.29
N MET A 144 9.50 0.33 -9.20
CA MET A 144 9.89 -1.05 -8.89
C MET A 144 10.90 -1.11 -7.75
N LEU A 145 11.83 -0.15 -7.67
CA LEU A 145 12.77 -0.06 -6.55
C LEU A 145 12.06 0.26 -5.23
N ALA A 146 11.07 1.16 -5.23
CA ALA A 146 10.28 1.47 -4.04
C ALA A 146 9.51 0.23 -3.55
N ILE A 147 8.89 -0.52 -4.47
CA ILE A 147 8.22 -1.80 -4.16
C ILE A 147 9.23 -2.81 -3.62
N GLY A 148 10.36 -3.01 -4.29
CA GLY A 148 11.42 -3.90 -3.86
C GLY A 148 11.94 -3.56 -2.45
N ARG A 149 12.15 -2.27 -2.16
CA ARG A 149 12.55 -1.81 -0.82
C ARG A 149 11.51 -2.14 0.24
N GLY A 150 10.22 -1.97 -0.07
CA GLY A 150 9.13 -2.36 0.84
C GLY A 150 9.13 -3.86 1.11
N LEU A 151 9.34 -4.69 0.08
CA LEU A 151 9.39 -6.15 0.21
C LEU A 151 10.59 -6.64 1.04
N MET A 152 11.71 -5.91 1.03
CA MET A 152 12.85 -6.22 1.91
C MET A 152 12.48 -6.19 3.39
N GLY A 153 11.41 -5.47 3.78
CA GLY A 153 10.84 -5.46 5.13
C GLY A 153 10.10 -6.75 5.51
N LYS A 154 9.94 -7.73 4.60
CA LYS A 154 9.15 -8.96 4.79
C LYS A 154 7.73 -8.66 5.27
N PRO A 155 6.96 -7.86 4.52
CA PRO A 155 5.66 -7.41 4.98
C PRO A 155 4.68 -8.57 5.15
N ARG A 156 3.91 -8.54 6.23
CA ARG A 156 2.69 -9.31 6.44
C ARG A 156 1.50 -8.59 5.82
N LEU A 157 1.50 -7.24 5.92
CA LEU A 157 0.62 -6.32 5.21
C LEU A 157 1.48 -5.33 4.43
N LEU A 158 1.36 -5.33 3.12
CA LEU A 158 1.96 -4.36 2.23
C LEU A 158 0.90 -3.33 1.83
N MET A 159 1.15 -2.06 2.16
CA MET A 159 0.28 -0.95 1.80
C MET A 159 0.94 -0.14 0.69
N LEU A 160 0.20 0.12 -0.39
CA LEU A 160 0.67 0.85 -1.57
C LEU A 160 -0.20 2.09 -1.77
N ASP A 161 0.42 3.26 -1.78
CA ASP A 161 -0.24 4.55 -1.96
C ASP A 161 -0.01 5.07 -3.38
N GLU A 162 -1.03 4.97 -4.21
CA GLU A 162 -1.06 5.39 -5.61
C GLU A 162 0.18 4.96 -6.42
N PRO A 163 0.53 3.66 -6.42
CA PRO A 163 1.77 3.19 -7.03
C PRO A 163 1.82 3.37 -8.55
N SER A 164 0.69 3.60 -9.22
CA SER A 164 0.62 3.81 -10.66
C SER A 164 0.66 5.29 -11.08
N LEU A 165 0.61 6.22 -10.12
CA LEU A 165 0.50 7.66 -10.40
C LEU A 165 1.70 8.20 -11.21
N GLY A 166 1.39 8.93 -12.28
CA GLY A 166 2.40 9.58 -13.13
C GLY A 166 3.25 8.61 -13.98
N LEU A 167 2.81 7.36 -14.15
CA LEU A 167 3.49 6.38 -14.98
C LEU A 167 2.85 6.26 -16.38
N ALA A 168 3.67 5.94 -17.38
CA ALA A 168 3.17 5.59 -18.70
C ALA A 168 2.32 4.29 -18.65
N PRO A 169 1.32 4.11 -19.54
CA PRO A 169 0.37 2.99 -19.48
C PRO A 169 1.02 1.60 -19.41
N ILE A 170 2.12 1.40 -20.11
CA ILE A 170 2.87 0.12 -20.07
C ILE A 170 3.46 -0.15 -18.69
N LEU A 171 3.93 0.89 -17.99
CA LEU A 171 4.51 0.78 -16.65
C LEU A 171 3.41 0.60 -15.59
N VAL A 172 2.24 1.22 -15.78
CA VAL A 172 1.05 0.98 -14.94
C VAL A 172 0.72 -0.53 -14.93
N ARG A 173 0.63 -1.15 -16.11
CA ARG A 173 0.38 -2.60 -16.22
C ARG A 173 1.46 -3.41 -15.50
N ALA A 174 2.74 -3.05 -15.65
CA ALA A 174 3.85 -3.73 -14.97
C ALA A 174 3.75 -3.63 -13.44
N VAL A 175 3.32 -2.49 -12.90
CA VAL A 175 3.06 -2.31 -11.46
C VAL A 175 1.95 -3.24 -10.99
N PHE A 176 0.80 -3.26 -11.65
CA PHE A 176 -0.32 -4.13 -11.27
C PHE A 176 0.02 -5.61 -11.38
N GLU A 177 0.75 -6.04 -12.42
CA GLU A 177 1.26 -7.41 -12.53
C GLU A 177 2.23 -7.76 -11.38
N THR A 178 3.04 -6.81 -10.96
CA THR A 178 3.93 -6.99 -9.81
C THR A 178 3.12 -7.15 -8.52
N VAL A 179 2.11 -6.33 -8.29
CA VAL A 179 1.20 -6.43 -7.13
C VAL A 179 0.48 -7.77 -7.13
N LYS A 180 0.01 -8.24 -8.29
CA LYS A 180 -0.60 -9.56 -8.46
C LYS A 180 0.34 -10.71 -8.06
N LYS A 181 1.61 -10.64 -8.49
CA LYS A 181 2.64 -11.63 -8.11
C LYS A 181 2.93 -11.59 -6.61
N ILE A 182 3.04 -10.41 -6.00
CA ILE A 182 3.23 -10.25 -4.54
C ILE A 182 2.08 -10.93 -3.78
N LYS A 183 0.85 -10.67 -4.20
CA LYS A 183 -0.34 -11.29 -3.61
C LYS A 183 -0.33 -12.81 -3.76
N SER A 184 0.03 -13.34 -4.94
CA SER A 184 0.08 -14.78 -5.18
C SER A 184 1.12 -15.51 -4.32
N GLN A 185 2.09 -14.80 -3.77
CA GLN A 185 3.06 -15.30 -2.80
C GLN A 185 2.54 -15.29 -1.34
N GLY A 186 1.26 -14.92 -1.13
CA GLY A 186 0.59 -14.95 0.17
C GLY A 186 0.70 -13.66 0.99
N THR A 187 1.29 -12.59 0.45
CA THR A 187 1.32 -11.28 1.11
C THR A 187 -0.07 -10.65 1.07
N THR A 188 -0.56 -10.19 2.22
CA THR A 188 -1.78 -9.35 2.28
C THR A 188 -1.47 -7.97 1.73
N VAL A 189 -2.34 -7.43 0.87
CA VAL A 189 -2.11 -6.15 0.20
C VAL A 189 -3.28 -5.20 0.42
N LEU A 190 -2.98 -3.97 0.83
CA LEU A 190 -3.90 -2.85 0.80
C LEU A 190 -3.42 -1.85 -0.25
N LEU A 191 -4.20 -1.69 -1.30
CA LEU A 191 -3.90 -0.83 -2.43
C LEU A 191 -4.80 0.40 -2.40
N VAL A 192 -4.21 1.57 -2.39
CA VAL A 192 -4.90 2.85 -2.59
C VAL A 192 -4.60 3.33 -4.00
N GLU A 193 -5.63 3.61 -4.79
CA GLU A 193 -5.46 3.96 -6.20
C GLU A 193 -6.52 4.93 -6.71
N GLN A 194 -6.13 5.73 -7.71
CA GLN A 194 -7.02 6.49 -8.57
C GLN A 194 -7.42 5.69 -9.84
N ASN A 195 -6.59 4.73 -10.23
CA ASN A 195 -6.87 3.86 -11.37
C ASN A 195 -7.87 2.78 -10.97
N VAL A 196 -9.15 3.19 -10.94
CA VAL A 196 -10.28 2.41 -10.42
C VAL A 196 -10.39 1.05 -11.09
N ARG A 197 -10.32 1.01 -12.44
CA ARG A 197 -10.52 -0.22 -13.19
C ARG A 197 -9.48 -1.27 -12.86
N HIS A 198 -8.19 -0.95 -13.02
CA HIS A 198 -7.11 -1.92 -12.77
C HIS A 198 -7.07 -2.38 -11.31
N SER A 199 -7.32 -1.49 -10.36
CA SER A 199 -7.27 -1.83 -8.95
C SER A 199 -8.41 -2.74 -8.51
N LEU A 200 -9.64 -2.47 -8.97
CA LEU A 200 -10.82 -3.27 -8.64
C LEU A 200 -10.87 -4.62 -9.37
N GLU A 201 -10.39 -4.69 -10.64
CA GLU A 201 -10.24 -5.96 -11.35
C GLU A 201 -9.29 -6.94 -10.62
N LEU A 202 -8.32 -6.42 -9.89
CA LEU A 202 -7.34 -7.21 -9.13
C LEU A 202 -7.79 -7.52 -7.70
N ALA A 203 -8.66 -6.67 -7.13
CA ALA A 203 -9.06 -6.72 -5.74
C ALA A 203 -10.10 -7.82 -5.45
N HIS A 204 -9.95 -8.49 -4.29
CA HIS A 204 -11.00 -9.36 -3.75
C HIS A 204 -12.14 -8.52 -3.18
N ARG A 205 -11.79 -7.41 -2.52
CA ARG A 205 -12.70 -6.46 -1.89
C ARG A 205 -12.32 -5.04 -2.27
N GLY A 206 -13.31 -4.22 -2.60
CA GLY A 206 -13.16 -2.81 -2.88
C GLY A 206 -13.93 -1.95 -1.89
N TYR A 207 -13.34 -0.84 -1.50
CA TYR A 207 -13.96 0.23 -0.74
C TYR A 207 -13.93 1.52 -1.55
N VAL A 208 -15.07 2.22 -1.63
CA VAL A 208 -15.13 3.57 -2.19
C VAL A 208 -15.06 4.56 -1.04
N MET A 209 -14.11 5.48 -1.14
CA MET A 209 -13.92 6.51 -0.12
C MET A 209 -14.21 7.88 -0.69
N GLU A 210 -15.14 8.62 -0.04
CA GLU A 210 -15.55 9.96 -0.42
C GLU A 210 -15.67 10.85 0.82
N ASN A 211 -15.05 12.03 0.78
CA ASN A 211 -15.12 13.01 1.86
C ASN A 211 -14.79 12.44 3.26
N GLY A 212 -13.80 11.56 3.33
CA GLY A 212 -13.35 10.93 4.57
C GLY A 212 -14.23 9.78 5.06
N ARG A 213 -15.18 9.25 4.26
CA ARG A 213 -16.09 8.15 4.62
C ARG A 213 -16.00 7.02 3.62
N ILE A 214 -16.27 5.81 4.06
CA ILE A 214 -16.56 4.69 3.14
C ILE A 214 -18.03 4.80 2.74
N THR A 215 -18.28 4.96 1.45
CA THR A 215 -19.62 5.11 0.87
C THR A 215 -20.15 3.84 0.23
N LEU A 216 -19.22 2.95 -0.19
CA LEU A 216 -19.55 1.66 -0.80
C LEU A 216 -18.50 0.62 -0.43
N GLU A 217 -18.95 -0.61 -0.20
CA GLU A 217 -18.13 -1.80 0.03
C GLU A 217 -18.72 -2.97 -0.76
N GLY A 218 -17.85 -3.85 -1.28
CA GLY A 218 -18.25 -5.07 -1.98
C GLY A 218 -17.03 -5.83 -2.50
N THR A 219 -17.26 -6.90 -3.25
CA THR A 219 -16.18 -7.50 -4.03
C THR A 219 -15.65 -6.50 -5.07
N GLY A 220 -14.41 -6.66 -5.51
CA GLY A 220 -13.84 -5.75 -6.51
C GLY A 220 -14.73 -5.63 -7.76
N LEU A 221 -15.30 -6.75 -8.23
CA LEU A 221 -16.19 -6.76 -9.40
C LEU A 221 -17.57 -6.11 -9.12
N GLU A 222 -18.15 -6.29 -7.93
CA GLU A 222 -19.40 -5.62 -7.55
C GLU A 222 -19.20 -4.11 -7.50
N VAL A 223 -18.13 -3.65 -6.86
CA VAL A 223 -17.81 -2.22 -6.79
C VAL A 223 -17.54 -1.65 -8.19
N LEU A 224 -16.79 -2.37 -9.03
CA LEU A 224 -16.48 -1.95 -10.41
C LEU A 224 -17.77 -1.83 -11.27
N ASN A 225 -18.76 -2.69 -11.04
CA ASN A 225 -20.02 -2.69 -11.77
C ASN A 225 -21.10 -1.77 -11.19
N ASN A 226 -20.84 -1.15 -10.04
CA ASN A 226 -21.78 -0.22 -9.42
C ASN A 226 -21.98 1.02 -10.31
N SER A 227 -23.24 1.46 -10.49
CA SER A 227 -23.60 2.59 -11.36
C SER A 227 -22.96 3.90 -10.91
N HIS A 228 -22.88 4.15 -9.59
CA HIS A 228 -22.22 5.35 -9.05
C HIS A 228 -20.73 5.35 -9.40
N VAL A 229 -20.04 4.21 -9.21
CA VAL A 229 -18.60 4.09 -9.54
C VAL A 229 -18.35 4.27 -11.03
N LYS A 230 -19.20 3.70 -11.90
CA LYS A 230 -19.11 3.87 -13.35
C LYS A 230 -19.24 5.33 -13.76
N SER A 231 -20.27 6.00 -13.26
CA SER A 231 -20.51 7.42 -13.56
C SER A 231 -19.45 8.35 -12.98
N ALA A 232 -19.10 8.18 -11.68
CA ALA A 232 -18.22 9.12 -10.98
C ALA A 232 -16.73 8.96 -11.35
N TYR A 233 -16.28 7.74 -11.68
CA TYR A 233 -14.84 7.42 -11.82
C TYR A 233 -14.45 6.86 -13.19
N LEU A 234 -15.37 6.30 -13.98
CA LEU A 234 -15.06 5.68 -15.28
C LEU A 234 -15.60 6.48 -16.47
N GLY A 235 -16.51 7.44 -16.23
CA GLY A 235 -17.08 8.29 -17.26
C GLY A 235 -18.01 7.54 -18.23
N ILE A 236 -18.66 6.46 -17.75
CA ILE A 236 -19.58 5.60 -18.53
C ILE A 236 -20.89 5.38 -17.79
#